data_ceb9cb02480cbf9ce16c1d82b849cd6e
#
_entry.id   ceb9cb02480cbf9ce16c1d82b849cd6e
#
_cell.length_a   1.000
_cell.length_b   1.000
_cell.length_c   1.000
_cell.angle_alpha   90.00
_cell.angle_beta   90.00
_cell.angle_gamma   90.00
#
_symmetry.space_group_name_H-M   'P 1'
#
loop_
_entity.id
_entity.type
_entity.pdbx_description
1 polymer ?
#
loop_
_entity_poly.entity_id
_entity_poly.type
_entity_poly.pdbx_seq_one_letter_code
_entity_poly.pdbx_strand_id
1 'polypeptide(L)'
;MDVRAEAVRYFEMGFAERAVGRLLGIPRNTVGKWLYAYRALGKEALFVTTHRKYDHETKVRAARAVVEGGMAKPDAMEAFGLKSMTQINDWCRLYREGGPDALLPKPKGRPRKPEPAFSSREEELEARVRELELELEIQKRISALADEIERRRRTR
;
A
#
# COMPACT_ATOMS: atom_id res chain seq x y z
N MET A 1 -10.88 25.40 9.19
CA MET A 1 -11.04 24.46 10.33
C MET A 1 -10.80 23.06 9.82
N ASP A 2 -10.04 22.23 10.53
CA ASP A 2 -9.82 20.85 10.07
C ASP A 2 -11.05 19.99 10.45
N VAL A 3 -11.74 19.51 9.46
CA VAL A 3 -12.98 18.73 9.59
C VAL A 3 -12.74 17.44 10.40
N ARG A 4 -11.52 16.89 10.38
CA ARG A 4 -11.15 15.72 11.19
C ARG A 4 -11.08 16.07 12.67
N ALA A 5 -10.60 17.26 13.00
CA ALA A 5 -10.57 17.74 14.39
C ALA A 5 -11.99 17.92 14.96
N GLU A 6 -12.93 18.42 14.14
CA GLU A 6 -14.33 18.49 14.53
C GLU A 6 -14.94 17.11 14.71
N ALA A 7 -14.66 16.17 13.81
CA ALA A 7 -15.13 14.79 13.93
C ALA A 7 -14.65 14.15 15.26
N VAL A 8 -13.40 14.39 15.65
CA VAL A 8 -12.87 13.90 16.95
C VAL A 8 -13.67 14.44 18.12
N ARG A 9 -13.99 15.74 18.14
CA ARG A 9 -14.82 16.34 19.22
C ARG A 9 -16.17 15.66 19.33
N TYR A 10 -16.83 15.38 18.20
CA TYR A 10 -18.10 14.67 18.21
C TYR A 10 -17.95 13.21 18.70
N PHE A 11 -16.85 12.53 18.37
CA PHE A 11 -16.57 11.19 18.87
C PHE A 11 -16.33 11.18 20.37
N GLU A 12 -15.63 12.17 20.92
CA GLU A 12 -15.42 12.36 22.35
C GLU A 12 -16.74 12.62 23.11
N MET A 13 -17.72 13.26 22.46
CA MET A 13 -19.09 13.46 22.96
C MET A 13 -19.97 12.21 22.80
N GLY A 14 -19.46 11.12 22.20
CA GLY A 14 -20.20 9.87 22.02
C GLY A 14 -21.10 9.82 20.79
N PHE A 15 -20.98 10.77 19.84
CA PHE A 15 -21.78 10.74 18.61
C PHE A 15 -21.37 9.59 17.68
N ALA A 16 -22.38 8.89 17.14
CA ALA A 16 -22.17 7.84 16.15
C ALA A 16 -21.85 8.41 14.76
N GLU A 17 -21.24 7.58 13.89
CA GLU A 17 -20.80 7.97 12.54
C GLU A 17 -21.89 8.63 11.69
N ARG A 18 -23.15 8.19 11.84
CA ARG A 18 -24.28 8.72 11.07
C ARG A 18 -24.62 10.16 11.48
N ALA A 19 -24.57 10.45 12.76
CA ALA A 19 -24.85 11.78 13.30
C ALA A 19 -23.72 12.76 12.90
N VAL A 20 -22.47 12.35 13.09
CA VAL A 20 -21.30 13.16 12.71
C VAL A 20 -21.27 13.42 11.20
N GLY A 21 -21.61 12.41 10.39
CA GLY A 21 -21.68 12.58 8.93
C GLY A 21 -22.70 13.64 8.50
N ARG A 22 -23.88 13.69 9.15
CA ARG A 22 -24.90 14.72 8.88
C ARG A 22 -24.45 16.12 9.33
N LEU A 23 -23.85 16.22 10.51
CA LEU A 23 -23.39 17.50 11.06
C LEU A 23 -22.27 18.14 10.23
N LEU A 24 -21.35 17.30 9.74
CA LEU A 24 -20.20 17.77 8.97
C LEU A 24 -20.40 17.75 7.44
N GLY A 25 -21.53 17.26 6.95
CA GLY A 25 -21.78 17.12 5.51
C GLY A 25 -20.90 16.08 4.83
N ILE A 26 -20.43 15.06 5.58
CA ILE A 26 -19.49 14.05 5.10
C ILE A 26 -20.19 12.68 4.94
N PRO A 27 -19.86 11.91 3.88
CA PRO A 27 -20.42 10.58 3.72
C PRO A 27 -20.16 9.68 4.94
N ARG A 28 -21.20 8.99 5.40
CA ARG A 28 -21.14 8.07 6.56
C ARG A 28 -19.94 7.12 6.50
N ASN A 29 -19.67 6.54 5.33
CA ASN A 29 -18.57 5.58 5.17
C ASN A 29 -17.19 6.19 5.46
N THR A 30 -17.01 7.48 5.19
CA THR A 30 -15.77 8.19 5.50
C THR A 30 -15.65 8.41 7.00
N VAL A 31 -16.73 8.88 7.64
CA VAL A 31 -16.78 9.08 9.09
C VAL A 31 -16.62 7.75 9.84
N GLY A 32 -17.23 6.67 9.34
CA GLY A 32 -17.09 5.32 9.91
C GLY A 32 -15.64 4.84 9.93
N LYS A 33 -14.87 5.07 8.84
CA LYS A 33 -13.43 4.77 8.80
C LYS A 33 -12.66 5.57 9.85
N TRP A 34 -13.01 6.85 10.03
CA TRP A 34 -12.39 7.70 11.05
C TRP A 34 -12.73 7.22 12.47
N LEU A 35 -13.99 6.86 12.72
CA LEU A 35 -14.41 6.36 14.02
C LEU A 35 -13.70 5.06 14.41
N TYR A 36 -13.57 4.11 13.45
CA TYR A 36 -12.81 2.88 13.69
C TYR A 36 -11.33 3.15 13.98
N ALA A 37 -10.69 4.02 13.19
CA ALA A 37 -9.31 4.41 13.44
C ALA A 37 -9.13 5.14 14.78
N TYR A 38 -10.08 5.99 15.15
CA TYR A 38 -10.12 6.70 16.43
C TYR A 38 -10.23 5.72 17.60
N ARG A 39 -11.13 4.75 17.54
CA ARG A 39 -11.30 3.72 18.59
C ARG A 39 -10.06 2.84 18.73
N ALA A 40 -9.46 2.43 17.62
CA ALA A 40 -8.32 1.53 17.62
C ALA A 40 -7.00 2.19 18.07
N LEU A 41 -6.78 3.46 17.76
CA LEU A 41 -5.47 4.12 17.87
C LEU A 41 -5.54 5.52 18.48
N GLY A 42 -6.74 5.99 18.89
CA GLY A 42 -6.93 7.33 19.41
C GLY A 42 -6.97 8.41 18.33
N LYS A 43 -7.10 9.68 18.79
CA LYS A 43 -7.26 10.84 17.91
C LYS A 43 -6.11 11.07 16.93
N GLU A 44 -4.89 10.73 17.33
CA GLU A 44 -3.68 10.90 16.52
C GLU A 44 -3.74 10.13 15.20
N ALA A 45 -4.46 9.01 15.17
CA ALA A 45 -4.60 8.19 13.98
C ALA A 45 -5.26 8.90 12.80
N LEU A 46 -6.06 9.93 13.06
CA LEU A 46 -6.74 10.69 12.01
C LEU A 46 -5.83 11.70 11.32
N PHE A 47 -4.77 12.14 12.00
CA PHE A 47 -3.87 13.17 11.51
C PHE A 47 -2.57 12.62 10.93
N VAL A 48 -2.15 11.42 11.38
CA VAL A 48 -0.94 10.78 10.87
C VAL A 48 -1.24 10.04 9.57
N THR A 49 -0.58 10.43 8.49
CA THR A 49 -0.72 9.80 7.15
C THR A 49 0.22 8.61 6.95
N THR A 50 1.18 8.41 7.85
CA THR A 50 2.19 7.35 7.72
C THR A 50 1.56 5.96 7.74
N HIS A 51 1.99 5.10 6.81
CA HIS A 51 1.61 3.69 6.81
C HIS A 51 2.23 2.95 7.99
N ARG A 52 1.39 2.51 8.93
CA ARG A 52 1.84 1.66 10.03
C ARG A 52 2.19 0.27 9.50
N LYS A 53 3.38 -0.19 9.78
CA LYS A 53 3.80 -1.56 9.48
C LYS A 53 3.40 -2.45 10.67
N TYR A 54 2.86 -3.62 10.37
CA TYR A 54 2.51 -4.65 11.35
C TYR A 54 3.43 -5.85 11.11
N ASP A 55 3.91 -6.44 12.18
CA ASP A 55 4.69 -7.68 12.16
C ASP A 55 3.82 -8.88 11.74
N HIS A 56 4.45 -9.97 11.36
CA HIS A 56 3.77 -11.17 10.89
C HIS A 56 2.86 -11.75 11.99
N GLU A 57 3.34 -11.79 13.23
CA GLU A 57 2.58 -12.34 14.35
C GLU A 57 1.28 -11.58 14.59
N THR A 58 1.31 -10.25 14.61
CA THR A 58 0.11 -9.41 14.74
C THR A 58 -0.90 -9.67 13.64
N LYS A 59 -0.44 -9.83 12.38
CA LYS A 59 -1.34 -10.14 11.24
C LYS A 59 -2.01 -11.49 11.42
N VAL A 60 -1.24 -12.52 11.81
CA VAL A 60 -1.76 -13.87 12.03
C VAL A 60 -2.75 -13.89 13.18
N ARG A 61 -2.41 -13.29 14.32
CA ARG A 61 -3.29 -13.23 15.49
C ARG A 61 -4.61 -12.50 15.19
N ALA A 62 -4.54 -11.35 14.50
CA ALA A 62 -5.74 -10.61 14.12
C ALA A 62 -6.61 -11.38 13.12
N ALA A 63 -6.01 -11.99 12.09
CA ALA A 63 -6.75 -12.80 11.12
C ALA A 63 -7.37 -14.04 11.77
N ARG A 64 -6.64 -14.74 12.62
CA ARG A 64 -7.13 -15.92 13.36
C ARG A 64 -8.30 -15.57 14.27
N ALA A 65 -8.22 -14.47 15.04
CA ALA A 65 -9.29 -14.03 15.93
C ALA A 65 -10.60 -13.78 15.17
N VAL A 66 -10.53 -13.25 13.95
CA VAL A 66 -11.71 -13.02 13.10
C VAL A 66 -12.19 -14.31 12.42
N VAL A 67 -11.27 -15.10 11.85
CA VAL A 67 -11.63 -16.25 11.00
C VAL A 67 -12.04 -17.46 11.83
N GLU A 68 -11.30 -17.76 12.89
CA GLU A 68 -11.52 -18.92 13.77
C GLU A 68 -12.30 -18.53 15.03
N GLY A 69 -12.00 -17.37 15.62
CA GLY A 69 -12.63 -16.89 16.84
C GLY A 69 -13.97 -16.18 16.63
N GLY A 70 -14.38 -15.92 15.38
CA GLY A 70 -15.64 -15.23 15.09
C GLY A 70 -15.70 -13.77 15.54
N MET A 71 -14.56 -13.17 15.92
CA MET A 71 -14.48 -11.78 16.35
C MET A 71 -14.93 -10.84 15.23
N ALA A 72 -15.77 -9.82 15.55
CA ALA A 72 -16.11 -8.83 14.55
C ALA A 72 -14.89 -8.01 14.12
N LYS A 73 -14.80 -7.68 12.84
CA LYS A 73 -13.63 -6.96 12.29
C LYS A 73 -13.36 -5.61 12.95
N PRO A 74 -14.38 -4.80 13.30
CA PRO A 74 -14.17 -3.58 14.08
C PRO A 74 -13.50 -3.83 15.44
N ASP A 75 -13.93 -4.88 16.13
CA ASP A 75 -13.39 -5.26 17.44
C ASP A 75 -11.94 -5.74 17.31
N ALA A 76 -11.64 -6.48 16.24
CA ALA A 76 -10.27 -6.86 15.90
C ALA A 76 -9.39 -5.64 15.58
N MET A 77 -9.94 -4.62 14.92
CA MET A 77 -9.20 -3.37 14.72
C MET A 77 -8.82 -2.71 16.04
N GLU A 78 -9.75 -2.64 16.98
CA GLU A 78 -9.54 -2.06 18.30
C GLU A 78 -8.55 -2.90 19.11
N ALA A 79 -8.76 -4.21 19.20
CA ALA A 79 -7.92 -5.12 19.98
C ALA A 79 -6.46 -5.21 19.50
N PHE A 80 -6.22 -5.13 18.19
CA PHE A 80 -4.89 -5.24 17.58
C PHE A 80 -4.31 -3.89 17.09
N GLY A 81 -4.97 -2.78 17.38
CA GLY A 81 -4.53 -1.44 17.00
C GLY A 81 -4.38 -1.24 15.50
N LEU A 82 -5.37 -1.71 14.71
CA LEU A 82 -5.34 -1.64 13.25
C LEU A 82 -5.96 -0.34 12.75
N LYS A 83 -5.26 0.36 11.86
CA LYS A 83 -5.70 1.65 11.34
C LYS A 83 -6.81 1.54 10.29
N SER A 84 -6.90 0.42 9.58
CA SER A 84 -7.78 0.29 8.42
C SER A 84 -8.50 -1.05 8.36
N MET A 85 -9.81 -1.00 8.11
CA MET A 85 -10.65 -2.18 7.85
C MET A 85 -10.16 -2.98 6.63
N THR A 86 -9.58 -2.31 5.62
CA THR A 86 -9.04 -2.98 4.43
C THR A 86 -7.93 -3.94 4.80
N GLN A 87 -7.05 -3.57 5.74
CA GLN A 87 -5.96 -4.43 6.18
C GLN A 87 -6.46 -5.74 6.79
N ILE A 88 -7.42 -5.68 7.71
CA ILE A 88 -7.98 -6.91 8.32
C ILE A 88 -8.75 -7.75 7.30
N ASN A 89 -9.44 -7.12 6.33
CA ASN A 89 -10.10 -7.84 5.25
C ASN A 89 -9.11 -8.63 4.40
N ASP A 90 -8.00 -8.00 3.99
CA ASP A 90 -6.96 -8.65 3.18
C ASP A 90 -6.26 -9.78 3.97
N TRP A 91 -5.99 -9.56 5.26
CA TRP A 91 -5.37 -10.59 6.09
C TRP A 91 -6.30 -11.79 6.31
N CYS A 92 -7.59 -11.56 6.56
CA CYS A 92 -8.57 -12.64 6.68
C CYS A 92 -8.72 -13.43 5.37
N ARG A 93 -8.66 -12.75 4.21
CA ARG A 93 -8.70 -13.39 2.91
C ARG A 93 -7.46 -14.28 2.72
N LEU A 94 -6.27 -13.72 2.88
CA LEU A 94 -5.00 -14.46 2.75
C LEU A 94 -4.92 -15.62 3.74
N TYR A 95 -5.38 -15.43 4.97
CA TYR A 95 -5.38 -16.48 5.98
C TYR A 95 -6.28 -17.66 5.60
N ARG A 96 -7.45 -17.40 4.96
CA ARG A 96 -8.34 -18.47 4.46
C ARG A 96 -7.76 -19.20 3.25
N GLU A 97 -7.03 -18.48 2.39
CA GLU A 97 -6.43 -19.03 1.15
C GLU A 97 -5.20 -19.91 1.42
N GLY A 98 -4.34 -19.52 2.34
CA GLY A 98 -3.04 -20.19 2.54
C GLY A 98 -2.53 -20.19 3.99
N GLY A 99 -3.42 -19.99 4.97
CA GLY A 99 -3.04 -20.05 6.38
C GLY A 99 -2.10 -18.93 6.84
N PRO A 100 -1.41 -19.14 7.97
CA PRO A 100 -0.48 -18.15 8.53
C PRO A 100 0.64 -17.75 7.57
N ASP A 101 1.13 -18.70 6.77
CA ASP A 101 2.28 -18.48 5.87
C ASP A 101 1.96 -17.53 4.72
N ALA A 102 0.68 -17.45 4.31
CA ALA A 102 0.24 -16.51 3.29
C ALA A 102 0.37 -15.03 3.72
N LEU A 103 0.53 -14.77 5.02
CA LEU A 103 0.72 -13.44 5.61
C LEU A 103 2.19 -13.03 5.73
N LEU A 104 3.14 -13.91 5.36
CA LEU A 104 4.55 -13.57 5.30
C LEU A 104 4.81 -12.43 4.31
N PRO A 105 5.81 -11.58 4.60
CA PRO A 105 6.16 -10.50 3.68
C PRO A 105 6.64 -11.08 2.35
N LYS A 106 5.95 -10.71 1.27
CA LYS A 106 6.39 -11.07 -0.09
C LYS A 106 7.51 -10.11 -0.54
N PRO A 107 8.50 -10.59 -1.29
CA PRO A 107 9.53 -9.74 -1.87
C PRO A 107 8.87 -8.66 -2.74
N LYS A 108 9.28 -7.41 -2.53
CA LYS A 108 8.78 -6.27 -3.30
C LYS A 108 9.50 -6.20 -4.64
N GLY A 109 8.75 -5.96 -5.68
CA GLY A 109 9.29 -5.72 -7.01
C GLY A 109 8.63 -6.57 -8.09
N ARG A 110 8.89 -6.20 -9.33
CA ARG A 110 8.50 -7.02 -10.47
C ARG A 110 9.33 -8.31 -10.43
N PRO A 111 8.73 -9.50 -10.61
CA PRO A 111 9.50 -10.73 -10.75
C PRO A 111 10.58 -10.53 -11.81
N ARG A 112 11.83 -10.93 -11.51
CA ARG A 112 12.88 -10.95 -12.52
C ARG A 112 12.39 -11.79 -13.69
N LYS A 113 12.51 -11.25 -14.91
CA LYS A 113 12.34 -12.08 -16.10
C LYS A 113 13.25 -13.31 -15.94
N PRO A 114 12.73 -14.52 -16.19
CA PRO A 114 13.60 -15.68 -16.26
C PRO A 114 14.73 -15.36 -17.27
N GLU A 115 15.95 -15.69 -16.90
CA GLU A 115 17.06 -15.58 -17.83
C GLU A 115 16.73 -16.42 -19.07
N PRO A 116 16.96 -15.89 -20.27
CA PRO A 116 16.68 -16.64 -21.47
C PRO A 116 17.54 -17.94 -21.47
N ALA A 117 16.86 -19.08 -21.51
CA ALA A 117 17.54 -20.35 -21.68
C ALA A 117 18.00 -20.42 -23.14
N PHE A 118 19.30 -20.24 -23.39
CA PHE A 118 19.89 -20.41 -24.72
C PHE A 118 20.18 -21.89 -24.96
N SER A 119 19.85 -22.37 -26.14
CA SER A 119 20.11 -23.77 -26.54
C SER A 119 21.56 -23.97 -27.02
N SER A 120 22.24 -22.90 -27.39
CA SER A 120 23.63 -22.90 -27.81
C SER A 120 24.37 -21.64 -27.38
N ARG A 121 25.71 -21.73 -27.35
CA ARG A 121 26.56 -20.55 -27.07
C ARG A 121 26.48 -19.47 -28.16
N GLU A 122 26.17 -19.88 -29.37
CA GLU A 122 25.96 -18.94 -30.49
C GLU A 122 24.72 -18.06 -30.27
N GLU A 123 23.62 -18.68 -29.87
CA GLU A 123 22.39 -17.93 -29.54
C GLU A 123 22.61 -16.96 -28.38
N GLU A 124 23.36 -17.38 -27.35
CA GLU A 124 23.71 -16.50 -26.22
C GLU A 124 24.52 -15.28 -26.70
N LEU A 125 25.53 -15.51 -27.55
CA LEU A 125 26.38 -14.43 -28.07
C LEU A 125 25.59 -13.51 -29.01
N GLU A 126 24.74 -14.04 -29.87
CA GLU A 126 23.88 -13.22 -30.74
C GLU A 126 22.88 -12.38 -29.93
N ALA A 127 22.32 -12.92 -28.85
CA ALA A 127 21.45 -12.17 -27.96
C ALA A 127 22.24 -11.05 -27.25
N ARG A 128 23.47 -11.32 -26.85
CA ARG A 128 24.34 -10.33 -26.22
C ARG A 128 24.77 -9.22 -27.18
N VAL A 129 25.07 -9.57 -28.43
CA VAL A 129 25.35 -8.57 -29.48
C VAL A 129 24.16 -7.67 -29.70
N ARG A 130 22.95 -8.22 -29.86
CA ARG A 130 21.71 -7.41 -30.03
C ARG A 130 21.44 -6.48 -28.84
N GLU A 131 21.71 -6.94 -27.63
CA GLU A 131 21.55 -6.12 -26.43
C GLU A 131 22.55 -4.93 -26.45
N LEU A 132 23.82 -5.20 -26.76
CA LEU A 132 24.85 -4.15 -26.83
C LEU A 132 24.60 -3.14 -27.97
N GLU A 133 24.11 -3.60 -29.11
CA GLU A 133 23.72 -2.73 -30.22
C GLU A 133 22.57 -1.79 -29.81
N LEU A 134 21.58 -2.31 -29.09
CA LEU A 134 20.48 -1.50 -28.56
C LEU A 134 20.96 -0.47 -27.54
N GLU A 135 21.81 -0.87 -26.62
CA GLU A 135 22.43 0.07 -25.66
C GLU A 135 23.19 1.19 -26.36
N LEU A 136 23.98 0.84 -27.36
CA LEU A 136 24.73 1.80 -28.16
C LEU A 136 23.81 2.78 -28.89
N GLU A 137 22.71 2.30 -29.46
CA GLU A 137 21.72 3.14 -30.12
C GLU A 137 21.06 4.11 -29.14
N ILE A 138 20.69 3.62 -27.95
CA ILE A 138 20.12 4.45 -26.87
C ILE A 138 21.14 5.54 -26.46
N GLN A 139 22.38 5.18 -26.25
CA GLN A 139 23.44 6.14 -25.87
C GLN A 139 23.64 7.21 -26.94
N LYS A 140 23.66 6.83 -28.23
CA LYS A 140 23.76 7.78 -29.35
C LYS A 140 22.58 8.76 -29.37
N ARG A 141 21.34 8.27 -29.13
CA ARG A 141 20.14 9.13 -29.06
C ARG A 141 20.19 10.09 -27.88
N ILE A 142 20.63 9.61 -26.71
CA ILE A 142 20.79 10.47 -25.51
C ILE A 142 21.83 11.56 -25.77
N SER A 143 22.98 11.22 -26.35
CA SER A 143 24.03 12.18 -26.69
C SER A 143 23.53 13.24 -27.68
N ALA A 144 22.83 12.81 -28.74
CA ALA A 144 22.27 13.73 -29.72
C ALA A 144 21.22 14.69 -29.11
N LEU A 145 20.39 14.20 -28.19
CA LEU A 145 19.42 15.05 -27.46
C LEU A 145 20.14 16.03 -26.52
N ALA A 146 21.18 15.59 -25.84
CA ALA A 146 21.99 16.47 -24.98
C ALA A 146 22.61 17.62 -25.79
N ASP A 147 23.21 17.29 -26.94
CA ASP A 147 23.79 18.29 -27.85
C ASP A 147 22.76 19.27 -28.42
N GLU A 148 21.53 18.78 -28.69
CA GLU A 148 20.44 19.64 -29.15
C GLU A 148 19.96 20.59 -28.06
N ILE A 149 19.83 20.10 -26.82
CA ILE A 149 19.45 20.94 -25.67
C ILE A 149 20.50 22.02 -25.43
N GLU A 150 21.78 21.65 -25.53
CA GLU A 150 22.88 22.61 -25.33
C GLU A 150 22.93 23.69 -26.43
N ARG A 151 22.71 23.30 -27.67
CA ARG A 151 22.53 24.24 -28.79
C ARG A 151 21.37 25.22 -28.58
N ARG A 152 20.22 24.72 -28.16
CA ARG A 152 19.06 25.58 -27.86
C ARG A 152 19.28 26.54 -26.68
N ARG A 153 20.12 26.16 -25.70
CA ARG A 153 20.51 27.05 -24.58
C ARG A 153 21.43 28.19 -25.02
N ARG A 154 22.32 27.93 -25.97
CA ARG A 154 23.26 28.95 -26.50
C ARG A 154 22.60 29.95 -27.44
N THR A 155 21.42 29.65 -27.99
CA THR A 155 20.68 30.52 -28.92
C THR A 155 19.58 31.36 -28.21
N ARG A 156 19.46 31.28 -26.91
CA ARG A 156 18.63 32.14 -26.07
C ARG A 156 19.46 33.16 -25.31
#